data_97fe02500b306b0a9db5ab5b90cdd60d
#
_entry.id   97fe02500b306b0a9db5ab5b90cdd60d
#
_cell.length_a   1.000
_cell.length_b   1.000
_cell.length_c   1.000
_cell.angle_alpha   90.00
_cell.angle_beta   90.00
_cell.angle_gamma   90.00
#
_symmetry.space_group_name_H-M   'P 1'
#
loop_
_entity.id
_entity.type
_entity.pdbx_description
1 polymer ?
#
loop_
_entity_poly.entity_id
_entity_poly.type
_entity_poly.pdbx_seq_one_letter_code
_entity_poly.pdbx_strand_id
1 'polypeptide(L)' 'MPEFNYNKLKGRIKEILGTQSKLAEKINLDDTTISNKLCNNTYFNQKEIITISSILNIDYKEIPEYFFTLKVREHE' A
#
# COMPACT_ATOMS: atom_id res chain seq x y z
N MET A 1 9.29 14.41 -5.91
CA MET A 1 9.03 13.18 -5.14
C MET A 1 8.30 12.19 -6.02
N PRO A 2 8.83 10.99 -6.20
CA PRO A 2 8.16 10.04 -7.09
C PRO A 2 6.84 9.60 -6.49
N GLU A 3 5.89 9.32 -7.37
CA GLU A 3 4.59 8.80 -6.98
C GLU A 3 4.49 7.35 -7.39
N PHE A 4 3.86 6.56 -6.54
CA PHE A 4 3.69 5.14 -6.77
C PHE A 4 2.25 4.82 -7.11
N ASN A 5 2.08 3.84 -7.99
CA ASN A 5 0.76 3.34 -8.35
C ASN A 5 0.42 2.20 -7.39
N TYR A 6 -0.53 2.44 -6.51
CA TYR A 6 -0.92 1.46 -5.50
C TYR A 6 -2.19 0.71 -5.87
N ASN A 7 -2.58 0.73 -7.15
CA ASN A 7 -3.82 0.06 -7.56
C ASN A 7 -3.81 -1.42 -7.21
N LYS A 8 -2.68 -2.08 -7.43
CA LYS A 8 -2.56 -3.50 -7.12
C LYS A 8 -2.65 -3.73 -5.61
N LEU A 9 -2.02 -2.86 -4.83
CA LEU A 9 -2.07 -2.96 -3.37
C LEU A 9 -3.49 -2.74 -2.87
N LYS A 10 -4.17 -1.70 -3.39
CA LYS A 10 -5.56 -1.42 -3.01
C LYS A 10 -6.47 -2.60 -3.34
N GLY A 11 -6.26 -3.21 -4.49
CA GLY A 11 -7.03 -4.40 -4.87
C GLY A 11 -6.81 -5.55 -3.91
N ARG A 12 -5.56 -5.74 -3.50
CA ARG A 12 -5.24 -6.81 -2.54
C ARG A 12 -5.87 -6.54 -1.19
N ILE A 13 -5.83 -5.28 -0.73
CA ILE A 13 -6.47 -4.91 0.52
C ILE A 13 -7.96 -5.24 0.47
N LYS A 14 -8.60 -4.88 -0.63
CA LYS A 14 -10.03 -5.14 -0.78
C LYS A 14 -10.31 -6.63 -0.84
N GLU A 15 -9.48 -7.38 -1.53
CA GLU A 15 -9.65 -8.81 -1.67
C GLU A 15 -9.55 -9.53 -0.33
N ILE A 16 -8.55 -9.19 0.46
CA ILE A 16 -8.24 -9.92 1.69
C ILE A 16 -9.01 -9.36 2.89
N LEU A 17 -9.08 -8.02 3.00
CA LEU A 17 -9.62 -7.37 4.19
C LEU A 17 -10.96 -6.66 3.97
N GLY A 18 -11.26 -6.32 2.74
CA GLY A 18 -12.51 -5.65 2.40
C GLY A 18 -12.42 -4.14 2.35
N THR A 19 -11.72 -3.50 3.29
CA THR A 19 -11.64 -2.04 3.36
C THR A 19 -10.26 -1.61 3.83
N GLN A 20 -9.93 -0.34 3.53
CA GLN A 20 -8.70 0.26 4.06
C GLN A 20 -8.76 0.43 5.58
N SER A 21 -9.94 0.66 6.11
CA SER A 21 -10.11 0.79 7.56
C SER A 21 -9.69 -0.48 8.28
N LYS A 22 -10.00 -1.63 7.70
CA LYS A 22 -9.58 -2.90 8.28
C LYS A 22 -8.06 -3.02 8.30
N LEU A 23 -7.39 -2.56 7.26
CA LEU A 23 -5.94 -2.57 7.24
C LEU A 23 -5.38 -1.66 8.33
N ALA A 24 -5.93 -0.44 8.44
CA ALA A 24 -5.48 0.51 9.44
C ALA A 24 -5.62 -0.10 10.84
N GLU A 25 -6.73 -0.74 11.09
CA GLU A 25 -6.99 -1.39 12.37
C GLU A 25 -5.95 -2.47 12.67
N LYS A 26 -5.64 -3.28 11.67
CA LYS A 26 -4.72 -4.41 11.86
C LYS A 26 -3.28 -3.96 12.10
N ILE A 27 -2.88 -2.84 11.55
CA ILE A 27 -1.52 -2.34 11.76
C ILE A 27 -1.48 -1.18 12.75
N ASN A 28 -2.60 -0.92 13.41
CA ASN A 28 -2.70 0.05 14.50
C ASN A 28 -2.34 1.47 14.06
N LEU A 29 -2.88 1.87 12.91
CA LEU A 29 -2.76 3.22 12.38
C LEU A 29 -4.14 3.79 12.12
N ASP A 30 -4.21 5.12 12.00
CA ASP A 30 -5.46 5.80 11.66
C ASP A 30 -5.81 5.59 10.20
N ASP A 31 -7.12 5.64 9.90
CA ASP A 31 -7.58 5.61 8.51
C ASP A 31 -6.94 6.71 7.69
N THR A 32 -6.83 7.91 8.27
CA THR A 32 -6.24 9.05 7.58
C THR A 32 -4.78 8.79 7.23
N THR A 33 -4.06 8.15 8.14
CA THR A 33 -2.65 7.82 7.91
C THR A 33 -2.51 6.85 6.74
N ILE A 34 -3.34 5.81 6.70
CA ILE A 34 -3.31 4.84 5.61
C ILE A 34 -3.69 5.52 4.29
N SER A 35 -4.74 6.34 4.32
CA SER A 35 -5.20 7.05 3.13
C SER A 35 -4.10 7.95 2.58
N ASN A 36 -3.40 8.68 3.45
CA ASN A 36 -2.32 9.56 3.03
C ASN A 36 -1.19 8.78 2.35
N LYS A 37 -0.86 7.60 2.89
CA LYS A 37 0.20 6.80 2.30
C LYS A 37 -0.23 6.25 0.94
N LEU A 38 -1.47 5.82 0.80
CA LEU A 38 -1.97 5.30 -0.46
C LEU A 38 -2.18 6.40 -1.49
N CYS A 39 -2.28 7.66 -1.06
CA CYS A 39 -2.40 8.81 -1.95
C CYS A 39 -1.06 9.48 -2.25
N ASN A 40 0.04 8.89 -1.81
CA ASN A 40 1.38 9.43 -2.04
C ASN A 40 1.67 10.73 -1.30
N ASN A 41 0.90 11.05 -0.27
CA ASN A 41 1.21 12.20 0.58
C ASN A 41 2.36 11.91 1.53
N THR A 42 2.50 10.65 1.93
CA THR A 42 3.63 10.17 2.71
C THR A 42 4.00 8.79 2.18
N TYR A 43 5.14 8.27 2.60
CA TYR A 43 5.60 6.95 2.18
C TYR A 43 5.36 5.93 3.28
N PHE A 44 5.22 4.67 2.86
CA PHE A 44 5.29 3.55 3.79
C PHE A 44 6.73 3.38 4.24
N ASN A 45 6.95 3.13 5.53
CA ASN A 45 8.29 2.78 5.99
C ASN A 45 8.48 1.27 5.86
N GLN A 46 9.72 0.82 6.08
CA GLN A 46 10.05 -0.59 5.89
C GLN A 46 9.24 -1.51 6.79
N LYS A 47 9.06 -1.11 8.03
CA LYS A 47 8.31 -1.93 8.99
C LYS A 47 6.86 -2.07 8.55
N GLU A 48 6.28 -0.97 8.07
CA GLU A 48 4.90 -1.00 7.58
C GLU A 48 4.77 -1.90 6.37
N ILE A 49 5.72 -1.84 5.45
CA ILE A 49 5.70 -2.68 4.26
C ILE A 49 5.72 -4.15 4.64
N ILE A 50 6.61 -4.52 5.55
CA ILE A 50 6.72 -5.91 6.01
C ILE A 50 5.44 -6.36 6.70
N THR A 51 4.91 -5.52 7.58
CA THR A 51 3.69 -5.85 8.32
C THR A 51 2.50 -6.02 7.39
N ILE A 52 2.32 -5.08 6.45
CA ILE A 52 1.22 -5.15 5.50
C ILE A 52 1.36 -6.38 4.61
N SER A 53 2.58 -6.66 4.15
CA SER A 53 2.83 -7.83 3.32
C SER A 53 2.48 -9.11 4.04
N SER A 54 2.79 -9.19 5.31
CA SER A 54 2.44 -10.35 6.12
C SER A 54 0.94 -10.52 6.25
N ILE A 55 0.23 -9.40 6.50
CA ILE A 55 -1.23 -9.43 6.65
C ILE A 55 -1.91 -9.85 5.35
N LEU A 56 -1.39 -9.37 4.22
CA LEU A 56 -2.01 -9.59 2.92
C LEU A 56 -1.44 -10.80 2.18
N ASN A 57 -0.55 -11.56 2.81
CA ASN A 57 0.08 -12.72 2.18
C ASN A 57 0.81 -12.35 0.90
N ILE A 58 1.54 -11.24 0.93
CA ILE A 58 2.36 -10.82 -0.19
C ILE A 58 3.77 -11.38 0.02
N ASP A 59 4.24 -12.17 -0.95
CA ASP A 59 5.57 -12.73 -0.91
C ASP A 59 6.60 -11.61 -1.08
N TYR A 60 7.77 -11.77 -0.47
CA TYR A 60 8.86 -10.79 -0.60
C TYR A 60 9.18 -10.48 -2.07
N LYS A 61 9.11 -11.48 -2.93
CA LYS A 61 9.38 -11.30 -4.35
C LYS A 61 8.38 -10.37 -5.01
N GLU A 62 7.18 -10.26 -4.44
CA GLU A 62 6.12 -9.46 -5.01
C GLU A 62 6.03 -8.06 -4.42
N ILE A 63 6.77 -7.79 -3.35
CA ILE A 63 6.71 -6.48 -2.71
C ILE A 63 6.94 -5.33 -3.70
N PRO A 64 7.94 -5.40 -4.60
CA PRO A 64 8.12 -4.29 -5.54
C PRO A 64 6.90 -4.02 -6.42
N GLU A 65 6.16 -5.06 -6.80
CA GLU A 65 4.98 -4.88 -7.62
C GLU A 65 3.87 -4.14 -6.87
N TYR A 66 3.78 -4.35 -5.57
CA TYR A 66 2.71 -3.76 -4.76
C TYR A 66 3.08 -2.38 -4.25
N PHE A 67 4.36 -2.15 -3.93
CA PHE A 67 4.76 -0.94 -3.20
C PHE A 67 5.65 0.00 -4.00
N PHE A 68 6.25 -0.47 -5.09
CA PHE A 68 7.26 0.31 -5.79
C PHE A 68 7.00 0.47 -7.28
N THR A 69 5.75 0.26 -7.71
CA THR A 69 5.37 0.52 -9.11
C THR A 69 5.21 2.01 -9.29
N LEU A 70 6.05 2.61 -10.12
CA LEU A 70 5.98 4.05 -10.34
C LEU A 70 4.79 4.40 -11.22
N LYS A 71 4.19 5.56 -10.97
CA LYS A 71 3.15 6.08 -11.86
C LYS A 71 3.79 6.52 -13.16
N VAL A 72 3.10 6.23 -14.25
CA VAL A 72 3.53 6.61 -15.59
C VAL A 72 2.76 7.83 -16.02
N ARG A 73 3.48 8.82 -16.55
CA ARG A 73 2.85 10.00 -17.12
C ARG A 73 2.60 9.76 -18.58
N GLU A 74 1.40 10.06 -19.03
CA GLU A 74 0.99 9.62 -20.34
C GLU A 74 1.46 10.46 -21.47
N HIS A 75 1.72 11.70 -21.24
CA HIS A 75 2.03 12.63 -22.34
C HIS A 75 3.46 13.07 -22.35
N GLU A 76 4.32 12.30 -21.79
CA GLU A 76 5.74 12.63 -21.73
C GLU A 76 6.44 12.51 -23.03
#